data_375585ca074292a736081040d041dcab
#
_entry.id   375585ca074292a736081040d041dcab
#
_cell.length_a   1.000
_cell.length_b   1.000
_cell.length_c   1.000
_cell.angle_alpha   90.00
_cell.angle_beta   90.00
_cell.angle_gamma   90.00
#
_symmetry.space_group_name_H-M   'P 1'
#
loop_
_entity.id
_entity.type
_entity.pdbx_description
1 polymer ?
#
loop_
_entity_poly.entity_id
_entity_poly.type
_entity_poly.pdbx_seq_one_letter_code
_entity_poly.pdbx_strand_id
1 'polypeptide(L)'
;MLRVYDQQKETLYAEVPARMNSRLFFGWIHSLEKIPWNEYYHVDAQCNLILDSITFPAFGAGIPEDKGRICSVRDGLIHMEEIDQVFTELIWLNSHTATQDIILDGMPVVRGSDLPHHAIMRLLVEKGKSHERP
;
A
#
# COMPACT_ATOMS: atom_id res chain seq x y z
N MET A 1 -5.01 -12.35 -8.08
CA MET A 1 -4.65 -12.57 -6.66
C MET A 1 -3.65 -11.52 -6.22
N LEU A 2 -3.90 -10.92 -5.09
CA LEU A 2 -2.92 -10.06 -4.44
C LEU A 2 -2.00 -10.94 -3.60
N ARG A 3 -0.69 -10.75 -3.75
CA ARG A 3 0.31 -11.56 -3.07
C ARG A 3 1.33 -10.67 -2.38
N VAL A 4 1.72 -11.08 -1.17
CA VAL A 4 2.77 -10.43 -0.39
C VAL A 4 3.83 -11.47 -0.09
N TYR A 5 5.07 -11.22 -0.51
CA TYR A 5 6.14 -12.19 -0.28
C TYR A 5 7.49 -11.51 -0.10
N ASP A 6 8.41 -12.29 0.50
CA ASP A 6 9.80 -11.87 0.71
C ASP A 6 10.51 -11.94 -0.63
N GLN A 7 11.08 -10.82 -1.08
CA GLN A 7 11.70 -10.74 -2.39
C GLN A 7 12.93 -11.64 -2.52
N GLN A 8 13.70 -11.78 -1.46
CA GLN A 8 14.93 -12.56 -1.50
C GLN A 8 14.69 -14.05 -1.32
N LYS A 9 13.82 -14.39 -0.38
CA LYS A 9 13.55 -15.80 -0.06
C LYS A 9 12.39 -16.38 -0.84
N GLU A 10 11.64 -15.53 -1.51
CA GLU A 10 10.44 -15.92 -2.27
C GLU A 10 9.39 -16.65 -1.43
N THR A 11 9.39 -16.40 -0.12
CA THR A 11 8.41 -16.95 0.78
C THR A 11 7.11 -16.15 0.70
N LEU A 12 6.01 -16.82 0.44
CA LEU A 12 4.70 -16.20 0.37
C LEU A 12 4.11 -16.04 1.77
N TYR A 13 3.71 -14.84 2.13
CA TYR A 13 3.13 -14.54 3.44
C TYR A 13 1.64 -14.28 3.39
N ALA A 14 1.12 -13.83 2.25
CA ALA A 14 -0.31 -13.58 2.12
C ALA A 14 -0.71 -13.71 0.65
N GLU A 15 -1.90 -14.23 0.44
CA GLU A 15 -2.48 -14.35 -0.89
C GLU A 15 -3.98 -14.22 -0.75
N VAL A 16 -4.57 -13.20 -1.37
CA VAL A 16 -6.01 -12.96 -1.29
C VAL A 16 -6.54 -12.60 -2.66
N PRO A 17 -7.82 -12.89 -2.93
CA PRO A 17 -8.42 -12.50 -4.20
C PRO A 17 -8.45 -10.99 -4.35
N ALA A 18 -8.12 -10.51 -5.54
CA ALA A 18 -8.22 -9.11 -5.91
C ALA A 18 -8.72 -9.03 -7.34
N ARG A 19 -9.42 -7.96 -7.66
CA ARG A 19 -10.01 -7.75 -8.98
C ARG A 19 -9.93 -6.28 -9.35
N MET A 20 -10.31 -5.95 -10.57
CA MET A 20 -10.37 -4.57 -10.99
C MET A 20 -11.22 -3.76 -10.02
N ASN A 21 -10.71 -2.60 -9.65
CA ASN A 21 -11.32 -1.68 -8.68
C ASN A 21 -11.27 -2.14 -7.22
N SER A 22 -10.60 -3.24 -6.91
CA SER A 22 -10.30 -3.55 -5.51
C SER A 22 -9.49 -2.41 -4.90
N ARG A 23 -9.78 -2.09 -3.65
CA ARG A 23 -9.15 -0.97 -2.96
C ARG A 23 -8.16 -1.46 -1.93
N LEU A 24 -6.94 -0.95 -2.04
CA LEU A 24 -5.84 -1.33 -1.16
C LEU A 24 -5.47 -0.16 -0.26
N PHE A 25 -5.41 -0.43 1.04
CA PHE A 25 -4.89 0.51 2.04
C PHE A 25 -3.53 0.02 2.51
N PHE A 26 -2.54 0.90 2.49
CA PHE A 26 -1.20 0.60 2.97
C PHE A 26 -0.80 1.67 3.98
N GLY A 27 -0.71 1.28 5.25
CA GLY A 27 -0.36 2.21 6.33
C GLY A 27 1.04 1.98 6.83
N TRP A 28 1.78 3.06 7.09
CA TRP A 28 3.10 2.97 7.69
C TRP A 28 3.38 4.22 8.53
N ILE A 29 4.44 4.16 9.31
CA ILE A 29 4.87 5.29 10.15
C ILE A 29 6.10 5.91 9.51
N HIS A 30 6.03 7.20 9.25
CA HIS A 30 7.16 7.93 8.68
C HIS A 30 8.30 7.93 9.70
N SER A 31 9.46 7.41 9.32
CA SER A 31 10.54 7.14 10.28
C SER A 31 11.08 8.36 10.98
N LEU A 32 11.21 9.48 10.27
CA LEU A 32 11.76 10.69 10.85
C LEU A 32 10.77 11.40 11.76
N GLU A 33 9.54 11.49 11.33
CA GLU A 33 8.54 12.30 12.03
C GLU A 33 7.65 11.51 12.92
N LYS A 34 7.72 10.18 12.84
CA LYS A 34 6.93 9.28 13.70
C LYS A 34 5.43 9.49 13.54
N ILE A 35 4.98 9.86 12.36
CA ILE A 35 3.56 10.10 12.09
C ILE A 35 3.01 9.03 11.15
N PRO A 36 1.73 8.68 11.29
CA PRO A 36 1.12 7.72 10.37
C PRO A 36 0.99 8.31 8.99
N TRP A 37 1.26 7.48 7.98
CA TRP A 37 1.22 7.84 6.59
C TRP A 37 0.38 6.78 5.89
N ASN A 38 -0.75 7.18 5.34
CA ASN A 38 -1.73 6.24 4.79
C ASN A 38 -1.84 6.42 3.29
N GLU A 39 -1.64 5.33 2.56
CA GLU A 39 -1.70 5.32 1.11
C GLU A 39 -2.90 4.50 0.65
N TYR A 40 -3.62 5.02 -0.33
CA TYR A 40 -4.83 4.41 -0.85
C TYR A 40 -4.67 4.16 -2.34
N TYR A 41 -4.85 2.90 -2.72
CA TYR A 41 -4.68 2.45 -4.10
C TYR A 41 -5.95 1.79 -4.60
N HIS A 42 -6.07 1.69 -5.93
CA HIS A 42 -7.02 0.76 -6.52
C HIS A 42 -6.32 -0.07 -7.58
N VAL A 43 -6.91 -1.21 -7.90
CA VAL A 43 -6.37 -2.13 -8.91
C VAL A 43 -7.01 -1.78 -10.26
N ASP A 44 -6.20 -1.61 -11.29
CA ASP A 44 -6.73 -1.33 -12.63
C ASP A 44 -6.93 -2.62 -13.44
N ALA A 45 -7.35 -2.46 -14.69
CA ALA A 45 -7.65 -3.61 -15.56
C ALA A 45 -6.42 -4.45 -15.90
N GLN A 46 -5.22 -3.87 -15.79
CA GLN A 46 -3.97 -4.55 -16.07
C GLN A 46 -3.29 -5.09 -14.83
N CYS A 47 -4.01 -5.12 -13.71
CA CYS A 47 -3.48 -5.55 -12.41
C CYS A 47 -2.37 -4.65 -11.86
N ASN A 48 -2.34 -3.41 -12.30
CA ASN A 48 -1.47 -2.40 -11.68
C ASN A 48 -2.14 -1.80 -10.46
N LEU A 49 -1.32 -1.24 -9.58
CA LEU A 49 -1.79 -0.51 -8.42
C LEU A 49 -1.71 0.97 -8.72
N ILE A 50 -2.83 1.65 -8.64
CA ILE A 50 -2.90 3.10 -8.90
C ILE A 50 -3.00 3.80 -7.57
N LEU A 51 -2.01 4.62 -7.24
CA LEU A 51 -2.03 5.41 -6.02
C LEU A 51 -3.00 6.57 -6.21
N ASP A 52 -4.11 6.52 -5.48
CA ASP A 52 -5.15 7.54 -5.59
C ASP A 52 -4.92 8.71 -4.64
N SER A 53 -4.58 8.42 -3.40
CA SER A 53 -4.45 9.46 -2.38
C SER A 53 -3.53 9.03 -1.25
N ILE A 54 -3.07 10.03 -0.51
CA ILE A 54 -2.28 9.84 0.71
C ILE A 54 -2.86 10.74 1.77
N THR A 55 -2.94 10.24 3.01
CA THR A 55 -3.34 11.06 4.15
C THR A 55 -2.29 10.96 5.25
N PHE A 56 -2.09 12.06 5.97
CA PHE A 56 -1.20 12.10 7.12
C PHE A 56 -1.61 13.28 8.01
N PRO A 57 -1.23 13.27 9.31
CA PRO A 57 -1.63 14.35 10.22
C PRO A 57 -1.10 15.71 9.76
N ALA A 58 -1.90 16.75 9.96
CA ALA A 58 -1.56 18.09 9.54
C ALA A 58 -0.53 18.78 10.45
N PHE A 59 -0.19 18.17 11.58
CA PHE A 59 0.87 18.68 12.45
C PHE A 59 2.18 17.97 12.10
N GLY A 60 3.28 18.57 12.49
CA GLY A 60 4.59 17.95 12.27
C GLY A 60 5.49 18.85 11.49
N ALA A 61 6.61 18.31 11.02
CA ALA A 61 7.72 19.10 10.50
C ALA A 61 7.54 19.65 9.10
N GLY A 62 6.38 19.59 8.56
CA GLY A 62 6.15 20.21 7.28
C GLY A 62 5.38 19.33 6.32
N ILE A 63 5.00 19.96 5.23
CA ILE A 63 4.23 19.29 4.18
C ILE A 63 5.22 18.74 3.17
N PRO A 64 5.17 17.44 2.87
CA PRO A 64 6.03 16.88 1.84
C PRO A 64 5.65 17.43 0.47
N GLU A 65 6.49 17.14 -0.51
CA GLU A 65 6.23 17.56 -1.87
C GLU A 65 4.83 17.15 -2.30
N ASP A 66 4.08 18.09 -2.84
CA ASP A 66 2.73 17.88 -3.28
C ASP A 66 2.72 17.05 -4.57
N LYS A 67 2.18 15.84 -4.49
CA LYS A 67 2.10 14.93 -5.63
C LYS A 67 0.73 14.87 -6.25
N GLY A 68 -0.28 15.37 -5.55
CA GLY A 68 -1.65 15.28 -6.02
C GLY A 68 -2.11 16.58 -6.64
N ARG A 69 -3.21 16.51 -7.36
CA ARG A 69 -3.85 17.71 -7.91
C ARG A 69 -4.57 18.50 -6.84
N ILE A 70 -5.02 17.79 -5.81
CA ILE A 70 -5.78 18.39 -4.71
C ILE A 70 -5.03 18.11 -3.42
N CYS A 71 -4.75 19.19 -2.70
CA CYS A 71 -4.16 19.09 -1.38
C CYS A 71 -5.03 19.91 -0.45
N SER A 72 -5.62 19.26 0.55
CA SER A 72 -6.52 19.91 1.48
C SER A 72 -6.30 19.42 2.89
N VAL A 73 -6.76 20.22 3.87
CA VAL A 73 -6.70 19.84 5.28
C VAL A 73 -8.13 19.66 5.77
N ARG A 74 -8.44 18.45 6.24
CA ARG A 74 -9.77 18.13 6.78
C ARG A 74 -9.59 17.25 8.01
N ASP A 75 -10.32 17.58 9.06
CA ASP A 75 -10.33 16.80 10.30
C ASP A 75 -8.93 16.56 10.86
N GLY A 76 -8.06 17.55 10.74
CA GLY A 76 -6.68 17.43 11.23
C GLY A 76 -5.76 16.61 10.36
N LEU A 77 -6.20 16.19 9.18
CA LEU A 77 -5.41 15.41 8.25
C LEU A 77 -5.17 16.19 6.96
N ILE A 78 -3.98 16.02 6.41
CA ILE A 78 -3.69 16.49 5.08
C ILE A 78 -4.06 15.37 4.11
N HIS A 79 -4.83 15.73 3.09
CA HIS A 79 -5.28 14.81 2.04
C HIS A 79 -4.66 15.25 0.72
N MET A 80 -3.79 14.41 0.16
CA MET A 80 -3.30 14.60 -1.20
C MET A 80 -4.06 13.64 -2.08
N GLU A 81 -4.89 14.18 -2.98
CA GLU A 81 -5.83 13.40 -3.78
C GLU A 81 -5.54 13.53 -5.27
N GLU A 82 -6.13 12.66 -6.07
CA GLU A 82 -5.97 12.62 -7.52
C GLU A 82 -4.50 12.49 -7.94
N ILE A 83 -3.78 11.62 -7.23
CA ILE A 83 -2.37 11.41 -7.51
C ILE A 83 -2.18 10.63 -8.81
N ASP A 84 -2.98 9.58 -9.02
CA ASP A 84 -3.02 8.78 -10.26
C ASP A 84 -1.66 8.19 -10.67
N GLN A 85 -0.83 7.86 -9.71
CA GLN A 85 0.47 7.28 -10.00
C GLN A 85 0.37 5.76 -10.12
N VAL A 86 0.94 5.21 -11.19
CA VAL A 86 0.85 3.78 -11.51
C VAL A 86 2.05 3.04 -10.92
N PHE A 87 1.78 1.94 -10.23
CA PHE A 87 2.79 1.02 -9.72
C PHE A 87 2.47 -0.38 -10.19
N THR A 88 3.46 -1.07 -10.76
CA THR A 88 3.29 -2.48 -11.10
C THR A 88 3.39 -3.36 -9.86
N GLU A 89 4.07 -2.87 -8.85
CA GLU A 89 4.25 -3.57 -7.57
C GLU A 89 4.68 -2.57 -6.51
N LEU A 90 4.50 -2.94 -5.25
CA LEU A 90 5.03 -2.16 -4.14
C LEU A 90 6.18 -2.97 -3.52
N ILE A 91 7.30 -2.30 -3.29
CA ILE A 91 8.47 -2.91 -2.66
C ILE A 91 8.86 -2.03 -1.49
N TRP A 92 9.07 -2.64 -0.34
CA TRP A 92 9.46 -1.87 0.85
C TRP A 92 10.37 -2.69 1.76
N LEU A 93 11.17 -1.98 2.54
CA LEU A 93 11.93 -2.60 3.61
C LEU A 93 11.01 -2.69 4.82
N ASN A 94 10.64 -3.90 5.19
CA ASN A 94 9.69 -4.10 6.27
C ASN A 94 10.28 -3.79 7.63
N SER A 95 9.48 -3.13 8.46
CA SER A 95 9.86 -2.82 9.83
C SER A 95 8.68 -3.12 10.72
N HIS A 96 8.92 -3.80 11.84
CA HIS A 96 7.84 -4.11 12.78
C HIS A 96 7.27 -2.86 13.43
N THR A 97 8.02 -1.76 13.40
CA THR A 97 7.55 -0.51 14.00
C THR A 97 7.03 0.48 12.97
N ALA A 98 7.47 0.39 11.72
CA ALA A 98 7.08 1.35 10.68
C ALA A 98 5.94 0.86 9.79
N THR A 99 5.99 -0.40 9.37
CA THR A 99 4.93 -0.94 8.53
C THR A 99 3.74 -1.33 9.41
N GLN A 100 2.56 -0.80 9.11
CA GLN A 100 1.37 -1.02 9.94
C GLN A 100 0.44 -2.06 9.30
N ASP A 101 -0.62 -1.60 8.68
CA ASP A 101 -1.67 -2.48 8.16
C ASP A 101 -1.72 -2.48 6.65
N ILE A 102 -2.00 -3.64 6.09
CA ILE A 102 -2.31 -3.79 4.66
C ILE A 102 -3.72 -4.37 4.60
N ILE A 103 -4.63 -3.63 3.98
CA ILE A 103 -6.06 -3.96 3.97
C ILE A 103 -6.55 -3.93 2.54
N LEU A 104 -7.25 -4.97 2.11
CA LEU A 104 -7.83 -5.02 0.78
C LEU A 104 -9.36 -5.13 0.90
N ASP A 105 -10.06 -4.18 0.25
CA ASP A 105 -11.52 -4.13 0.26
C ASP A 105 -12.10 -4.22 1.67
N GLY A 106 -11.44 -3.53 2.61
CA GLY A 106 -11.88 -3.49 4.00
C GLY A 106 -11.51 -4.70 4.83
N MET A 107 -10.83 -5.69 4.25
CA MET A 107 -10.43 -6.90 4.96
C MET A 107 -8.93 -6.89 5.21
N PRO A 108 -8.48 -7.13 6.44
CA PRO A 108 -7.05 -7.19 6.71
C PRO A 108 -6.38 -8.29 5.92
N VAL A 109 -5.24 -7.97 5.30
CA VAL A 109 -4.43 -8.93 4.56
C VAL A 109 -3.30 -9.42 5.46
N VAL A 110 -2.50 -8.48 5.96
CA VAL A 110 -1.36 -8.79 6.81
C VAL A 110 -0.94 -7.50 7.49
N ARG A 111 -0.31 -7.61 8.64
CA ARG A 111 0.28 -6.49 9.35
C ARG A 111 1.80 -6.55 9.20
N GLY A 112 2.45 -5.40 9.28
CA GLY A 112 3.90 -5.35 9.22
C GLY A 112 4.57 -6.19 10.30
N SER A 113 3.94 -6.30 11.46
CA SER A 113 4.47 -7.11 12.55
C SER A 113 4.41 -8.62 12.27
N ASP A 114 3.60 -9.04 11.29
CA ASP A 114 3.50 -10.44 10.90
C ASP A 114 4.52 -10.84 9.84
N LEU A 115 5.25 -9.86 9.31
CA LEU A 115 6.24 -10.07 8.25
C LEU A 115 7.65 -9.99 8.84
N PRO A 116 8.66 -10.58 8.17
CA PRO A 116 10.03 -10.55 8.69
C PRO A 116 10.53 -9.12 8.86
N HIS A 117 11.16 -8.85 9.99
CA HIS A 117 11.76 -7.54 10.26
C HIS A 117 13.00 -7.36 9.39
N HIS A 118 13.10 -6.19 8.75
CA HIS A 118 14.20 -5.81 7.85
C HIS A 118 14.28 -6.64 6.56
N ALA A 119 13.23 -7.39 6.23
CA ALA A 119 13.17 -8.06 4.93
C ALA A 119 12.64 -7.10 3.87
N ILE A 120 13.06 -7.32 2.64
CA ILE A 120 12.50 -6.59 1.51
C ILE A 120 11.27 -7.35 1.05
N MET A 121 10.11 -6.70 1.15
CA MET A 121 8.83 -7.31 0.83
C MET A 121 8.29 -6.77 -0.47
N ARG A 122 7.54 -7.59 -1.18
CA ARG A 122 6.86 -7.21 -2.42
C ARG A 122 5.38 -7.50 -2.30
N LEU A 123 4.58 -6.58 -2.80
CA LEU A 123 3.15 -6.74 -2.93
C LEU A 123 2.77 -6.47 -4.38
N LEU A 124 2.07 -7.39 -5.01
CA LEU A 124 1.60 -7.20 -6.36
C LEU A 124 0.30 -7.96 -6.57
N VAL A 125 -0.39 -7.60 -7.64
CA VAL A 125 -1.61 -8.28 -8.05
C VAL A 125 -1.30 -9.00 -9.36
N GLU A 126 -1.55 -10.29 -9.38
CA GLU A 126 -1.33 -11.11 -10.57
C GLU A 126 -2.65 -11.68 -11.04
N LYS A 127 -2.78 -11.82 -12.35
CA LYS A 127 -3.95 -12.48 -12.89
C LYS A 127 -3.99 -13.92 -12.41
N GLY A 128 -5.18 -14.36 -12.03
CA GLY A 128 -5.34 -15.74 -11.60
C GLY A 128 -5.01 -16.70 -12.74
N LYS A 129 -4.49 -17.85 -12.37
CA LYS A 129 -4.15 -18.87 -13.36
C LYS A 129 -5.30 -19.76 -13.73
N SER A 130 -6.41 -19.65 -13.01
CA SER A 130 -7.54 -20.52 -13.24
C SER A 130 -8.09 -20.41 -14.66
N HIS A 131 -8.03 -19.22 -15.23
CA HIS A 131 -8.50 -19.02 -16.60
C HIS A 131 -7.59 -19.65 -17.65
N GLU A 132 -6.40 -20.03 -17.27
CA GLU A 132 -5.47 -20.67 -18.16
C GLU A 132 -5.74 -22.16 -18.30
N ARG A 133 -6.59 -22.66 -17.44
CA ARG A 133 -6.96 -24.06 -17.51
C ARG A 133 -7.84 -24.30 -18.70
N PRO A 134 -7.72 -25.47 -19.23
CA PRO A 134 -8.62 -25.86 -20.32
C PRO A 134 -10.05 -25.74 -19.90
#